data_ac1f8dc000a0e43ec3f9be024a4a1698
#
_entry.id   ac1f8dc000a0e43ec3f9be024a4a1698
#
_cell.length_a   1.000
_cell.length_b   1.000
_cell.length_c   1.000
_cell.angle_alpha   90.00
_cell.angle_beta   90.00
_cell.angle_gamma   90.00
#
_symmetry.space_group_name_H-M   'P 1'
#
loop_
_entity.id
_entity.type
_entity.pdbx_description
1 polymer ?
#
loop_
_entity_poly.entity_id
_entity_poly.type
_entity_poly.pdbx_seq_one_letter_code
_entity_poly.pdbx_strand_id
1 'polypeptide(L)'
;MKEGSIKMDLIQSIKAREVLDSRGNPTVEVEVRSECGAFGRAIVPSGASTGIYEAVELRDGDKSRYLGKGVLQAVKNVNEVIAPELLGYDVFAQREIDQAMIDLDGTDNKGKLGANAILGVSLAVAKCAADSLGMPLYRYIGGANAHVIPTPMMNIINGGAHADNNIDFQEFMIMPVSAPTFKEAIRMGAEVFHNLKAVLHDKGLNTAVGDEGGFAPNLKSNEEAIQTVIEAIEKAGYKPGVDVKLAMDVASSEFYKDGKYVLPGEGNRTFTSKELVDFYGELVEKYPIISIEDGLDQDDWEGWKYLTEKLGKKVQLVGDDFFVTNTNRLQEGIAKKTANSILIKVNQIGTLTETLEAIQMAQKANYTAVVSHRSGETEDTTIADIAVATNAGQIKTGSASRTDRIAKYNQLLRIEDELGKQSLYGGVDSFYQLDK
;
A
#
# COMPACT_ATOMS: atom_id res chain seq x y z
N MET A 1 12.87 -7.55 -48.07
CA MET A 1 12.51 -7.14 -46.69
C MET A 1 11.61 -8.23 -46.19
N LYS A 2 12.05 -9.02 -45.20
CA LYS A 2 11.17 -10.00 -44.54
C LYS A 2 10.20 -9.18 -43.71
N GLU A 3 8.91 -9.34 -43.96
CA GLU A 3 7.88 -8.88 -43.02
C GLU A 3 8.19 -9.47 -41.64
N GLY A 4 8.65 -8.60 -40.74
CA GLY A 4 8.77 -8.94 -39.35
C GLY A 4 7.37 -8.98 -38.79
N SER A 5 6.70 -10.15 -38.82
CA SER A 5 5.53 -10.37 -37.97
C SER A 5 5.95 -10.05 -36.53
N ILE A 6 5.22 -9.20 -35.86
CA ILE A 6 5.33 -9.06 -34.40
C ILE A 6 5.09 -10.47 -33.86
N LYS A 7 6.15 -11.10 -33.34
CA LYS A 7 6.06 -12.44 -32.82
C LYS A 7 5.36 -12.35 -31.47
N MET A 8 4.11 -12.79 -31.42
CA MET A 8 3.40 -12.98 -30.17
C MET A 8 4.21 -13.92 -29.28
N ASP A 9 4.29 -13.63 -28.00
CA ASP A 9 4.92 -14.53 -27.02
C ASP A 9 3.81 -15.13 -26.16
N LEU A 10 3.48 -16.39 -26.43
CA LEU A 10 2.29 -17.01 -25.85
C LEU A 10 2.59 -17.63 -24.48
N ILE A 11 1.62 -17.62 -23.60
CA ILE A 11 1.66 -18.30 -22.32
C ILE A 11 1.76 -19.80 -22.56
N GLN A 12 2.90 -20.38 -22.16
CA GLN A 12 3.18 -21.80 -22.24
C GLN A 12 2.75 -22.56 -21.00
N SER A 13 2.95 -21.96 -19.81
CA SER A 13 2.56 -22.59 -18.55
C SER A 13 2.32 -21.56 -17.45
N ILE A 14 1.35 -21.86 -16.58
CA ILE A 14 1.06 -21.15 -15.33
C ILE A 14 1.06 -22.18 -14.21
N LYS A 15 1.78 -21.91 -13.12
CA LYS A 15 1.86 -22.79 -11.97
C LYS A 15 1.81 -21.99 -10.67
N ALA A 16 0.92 -22.36 -9.77
CA ALA A 16 0.84 -21.80 -8.43
C ALA A 16 1.30 -22.80 -7.35
N ARG A 17 1.74 -22.23 -6.23
CA ARG A 17 2.04 -22.96 -4.99
C ARG A 17 1.69 -22.12 -3.75
N GLU A 18 1.58 -22.81 -2.62
CA GLU A 18 1.48 -22.18 -1.32
C GLU A 18 2.90 -21.85 -0.81
N VAL A 19 3.12 -20.60 -0.38
CA VAL A 19 4.34 -20.13 0.27
C VAL A 19 3.98 -19.38 1.57
N LEU A 20 4.95 -18.90 2.34
CA LEU A 20 4.69 -18.18 3.59
C LEU A 20 4.88 -16.67 3.43
N ASP A 21 3.99 -15.91 4.06
CA ASP A 21 4.11 -14.46 4.22
C ASP A 21 5.01 -14.08 5.42
N SER A 22 5.21 -12.79 5.65
CA SER A 22 6.05 -12.22 6.72
C SER A 22 5.56 -12.53 8.14
N ARG A 23 4.33 -13.02 8.28
CA ARG A 23 3.73 -13.47 9.54
C ARG A 23 3.72 -14.99 9.71
N GLY A 24 4.29 -15.73 8.74
CA GLY A 24 4.27 -17.19 8.71
C GLY A 24 2.91 -17.78 8.33
N ASN A 25 2.01 -16.99 7.75
CA ASN A 25 0.75 -17.48 7.20
C ASN A 25 0.93 -17.87 5.73
N PRO A 26 0.21 -18.89 5.23
CA PRO A 26 0.24 -19.24 3.82
C PRO A 26 -0.27 -18.13 2.92
N THR A 27 0.34 -17.98 1.75
CA THR A 27 -0.12 -17.16 0.64
C THR A 27 0.18 -17.81 -0.70
N VAL A 28 -0.33 -17.22 -1.79
CA VAL A 28 -0.21 -17.76 -3.15
C VAL A 28 1.00 -17.18 -3.85
N GLU A 29 1.86 -18.04 -4.39
CA GLU A 29 2.88 -17.69 -5.38
C GLU A 29 2.47 -18.26 -6.73
N VAL A 30 2.61 -17.46 -7.80
CA VAL A 30 2.35 -17.88 -9.19
C VAL A 30 3.58 -17.66 -10.06
N GLU A 31 3.87 -18.64 -10.88
CA GLU A 31 4.87 -18.59 -11.96
C GLU A 31 4.20 -18.68 -13.33
N VAL A 32 4.64 -17.85 -14.26
CA VAL A 32 4.24 -17.86 -15.66
C VAL A 32 5.48 -18.03 -16.55
N ARG A 33 5.39 -18.89 -17.56
CA ARG A 33 6.41 -19.04 -18.60
C ARG A 33 5.79 -18.88 -19.97
N SER A 34 6.49 -18.18 -20.83
CA SER A 34 6.12 -18.02 -22.23
C SER A 34 6.83 -19.02 -23.15
N GLU A 35 6.35 -19.15 -24.39
CA GLU A 35 6.96 -19.98 -25.41
C GLU A 35 8.38 -19.54 -25.79
N CYS A 36 8.69 -18.24 -25.69
CA CYS A 36 10.02 -17.70 -25.91
C CYS A 36 10.98 -17.93 -24.75
N GLY A 37 10.49 -18.50 -23.62
CA GLY A 37 11.28 -18.84 -22.45
C GLY A 37 11.30 -17.73 -21.39
N ALA A 38 10.57 -16.64 -21.59
CA ALA A 38 10.43 -15.60 -20.58
C ALA A 38 9.73 -16.13 -19.32
N PHE A 39 10.02 -15.49 -18.18
CA PHE A 39 9.58 -15.92 -16.86
C PHE A 39 9.07 -14.77 -16.01
N GLY A 40 7.94 -14.98 -15.38
CA GLY A 40 7.41 -14.07 -14.36
C GLY A 40 6.97 -14.82 -13.13
N ARG A 41 7.26 -14.26 -11.94
CA ARG A 41 6.82 -14.81 -10.64
C ARG A 41 6.30 -13.70 -9.75
N ALA A 42 5.17 -13.93 -9.12
CA ALA A 42 4.58 -13.00 -8.17
C ALA A 42 4.08 -13.73 -6.92
N ILE A 43 4.19 -13.06 -5.76
CA ILE A 43 3.66 -13.54 -4.50
C ILE A 43 2.64 -12.52 -4.01
N VAL A 44 1.48 -12.99 -3.60
CA VAL A 44 0.34 -12.14 -3.22
C VAL A 44 0.45 -11.75 -1.74
N PRO A 45 0.34 -10.45 -1.40
CA PRO A 45 0.28 -10.01 0.01
C PRO A 45 -1.09 -10.29 0.63
N SER A 46 -1.17 -10.24 1.98
CA SER A 46 -2.42 -10.44 2.72
C SER A 46 -2.63 -9.42 3.84
N GLY A 47 -3.88 -9.00 4.09
CA GLY A 47 -4.22 -8.07 5.16
C GLY A 47 -4.37 -8.73 6.54
N ALA A 48 -4.19 -7.95 7.62
CA ALA A 48 -4.62 -8.30 8.98
C ALA A 48 -6.03 -7.76 9.24
N SER A 49 -6.23 -6.45 9.03
CA SER A 49 -7.53 -5.81 8.90
C SER A 49 -7.94 -5.79 7.44
N THR A 50 -9.21 -5.96 7.15
CA THR A 50 -9.74 -5.96 5.77
C THR A 50 -11.02 -5.15 5.74
N GLY A 51 -11.10 -4.18 4.82
CA GLY A 51 -12.33 -3.45 4.53
C GLY A 51 -13.43 -4.41 4.05
N ILE A 52 -14.66 -4.17 4.45
CA ILE A 52 -15.80 -5.05 4.10
C ILE A 52 -16.09 -5.11 2.60
N TYR A 53 -15.56 -4.16 1.84
CA TYR A 53 -15.75 -4.04 0.39
C TYR A 53 -14.56 -4.55 -0.43
N GLU A 54 -13.53 -5.12 0.22
CA GLU A 54 -12.38 -5.72 -0.48
C GLU A 54 -12.78 -6.95 -1.29
N ALA A 55 -12.05 -7.21 -2.38
CA ALA A 55 -12.14 -8.49 -3.08
C ALA A 55 -11.70 -9.65 -2.17
N VAL A 56 -12.29 -10.82 -2.37
CA VAL A 56 -12.17 -11.95 -1.45
C VAL A 56 -10.79 -12.60 -1.52
N GLU A 57 -10.04 -12.57 -0.44
CA GLU A 57 -8.89 -13.44 -0.23
C GLU A 57 -9.40 -14.84 0.14
N LEU A 58 -9.28 -15.78 -0.80
CA LEU A 58 -9.79 -17.14 -0.61
C LEU A 58 -8.89 -17.93 0.33
N ARG A 59 -9.44 -18.37 1.47
CA ARG A 59 -8.83 -19.22 2.49
C ARG A 59 -9.56 -20.54 2.60
N ASP A 60 -8.83 -21.62 2.89
CA ASP A 60 -9.39 -22.99 2.93
C ASP A 60 -10.36 -23.21 4.10
N GLY A 61 -10.20 -22.50 5.22
CA GLY A 61 -11.02 -22.64 6.41
C GLY A 61 -10.77 -23.93 7.20
N ASP A 62 -9.92 -24.83 6.72
CA ASP A 62 -9.57 -26.08 7.39
C ASP A 62 -8.69 -25.83 8.62
N LYS A 63 -9.30 -25.92 9.79
CA LYS A 63 -8.63 -25.69 11.08
C LYS A 63 -7.45 -26.65 11.36
N SER A 64 -7.38 -27.81 10.69
CA SER A 64 -6.29 -28.79 10.83
C SER A 64 -5.00 -28.37 10.10
N ARG A 65 -5.11 -27.41 9.15
CA ARG A 65 -3.97 -26.83 8.42
C ARG A 65 -3.90 -25.34 8.64
N TYR A 66 -2.72 -24.85 9.09
CA TYR A 66 -2.48 -23.41 9.30
C TYR A 66 -3.61 -22.69 10.05
N LEU A 67 -4.29 -23.37 10.97
CA LEU A 67 -5.40 -22.83 11.77
C LEU A 67 -6.56 -22.27 10.90
N GLY A 68 -6.77 -22.83 9.72
CA GLY A 68 -7.79 -22.40 8.77
C GLY A 68 -7.31 -21.39 7.70
N LYS A 69 -6.04 -20.94 7.77
CA LYS A 69 -5.49 -19.91 6.88
C LYS A 69 -4.84 -20.47 5.61
N GLY A 70 -4.92 -21.78 5.33
CA GLY A 70 -4.40 -22.39 4.11
C GLY A 70 -4.96 -21.77 2.85
N VAL A 71 -4.26 -21.89 1.71
CA VAL A 71 -4.64 -21.32 0.40
C VAL A 71 -4.62 -22.37 -0.71
N LEU A 72 -4.73 -23.65 -0.38
CA LEU A 72 -4.70 -24.73 -1.38
C LEU A 72 -5.86 -24.65 -2.38
N GLN A 73 -7.04 -24.17 -1.97
CA GLN A 73 -8.15 -23.97 -2.90
C GLN A 73 -7.82 -22.87 -3.92
N ALA A 74 -7.22 -21.75 -3.50
CA ALA A 74 -6.77 -20.71 -4.42
C ALA A 74 -5.67 -21.24 -5.37
N VAL A 75 -4.70 -21.99 -4.86
CA VAL A 75 -3.65 -22.67 -5.66
C VAL A 75 -4.29 -23.62 -6.68
N LYS A 76 -5.28 -24.41 -6.27
CA LYS A 76 -6.02 -25.31 -7.16
C LYS A 76 -6.76 -24.53 -8.25
N ASN A 77 -7.42 -23.43 -7.89
CA ASN A 77 -8.11 -22.57 -8.85
C ASN A 77 -7.16 -22.02 -9.91
N VAL A 78 -5.94 -21.62 -9.54
CA VAL A 78 -4.92 -21.22 -10.51
C VAL A 78 -4.54 -22.41 -11.42
N ASN A 79 -4.17 -23.55 -10.85
CA ASN A 79 -3.57 -24.66 -11.60
C ASN A 79 -4.58 -25.41 -12.47
N GLU A 80 -5.84 -25.54 -12.04
CA GLU A 80 -6.84 -26.39 -12.68
C GLU A 80 -7.95 -25.62 -13.41
N VAL A 81 -8.11 -24.30 -13.12
CA VAL A 81 -9.18 -23.50 -13.72
C VAL A 81 -8.59 -22.35 -14.55
N ILE A 82 -7.77 -21.48 -13.94
CA ILE A 82 -7.23 -20.29 -14.63
C ILE A 82 -6.16 -20.68 -15.64
N ALA A 83 -5.22 -21.55 -15.28
CA ALA A 83 -4.12 -21.92 -16.16
C ALA A 83 -4.59 -22.55 -17.47
N PRO A 84 -5.51 -23.55 -17.49
CA PRO A 84 -6.01 -24.11 -18.76
C PRO A 84 -6.72 -23.08 -19.66
N GLU A 85 -7.40 -22.09 -19.08
CA GLU A 85 -8.10 -21.03 -19.83
C GLU A 85 -7.12 -20.09 -20.53
N LEU A 86 -6.00 -19.76 -19.88
CA LEU A 86 -5.07 -18.74 -20.35
C LEU A 86 -3.92 -19.29 -21.20
N LEU A 87 -3.77 -20.61 -21.36
CA LEU A 87 -2.76 -21.17 -22.26
C LEU A 87 -2.97 -20.68 -23.69
N GLY A 88 -1.88 -20.19 -24.32
CA GLY A 88 -1.92 -19.64 -25.67
C GLY A 88 -2.36 -18.17 -25.76
N TYR A 89 -2.71 -17.51 -24.67
CA TYR A 89 -2.85 -16.06 -24.66
C TYR A 89 -1.49 -15.38 -24.86
N ASP A 90 -1.49 -14.23 -25.53
CA ASP A 90 -0.30 -13.39 -25.65
C ASP A 90 0.04 -12.74 -24.29
N VAL A 91 1.26 -12.91 -23.77
CA VAL A 91 1.68 -12.33 -22.49
C VAL A 91 1.56 -10.80 -22.46
N PHE A 92 1.52 -10.13 -23.62
CA PHE A 92 1.36 -8.69 -23.71
C PHE A 92 -0.09 -8.22 -23.64
N ALA A 93 -1.06 -9.13 -23.70
CA ALA A 93 -2.49 -8.82 -23.66
C ALA A 93 -3.04 -8.70 -22.23
N GLN A 94 -2.35 -7.95 -21.36
CA GLN A 94 -2.65 -7.85 -19.91
C GLN A 94 -4.14 -7.61 -19.61
N ARG A 95 -4.76 -6.63 -20.30
CA ARG A 95 -6.18 -6.29 -20.07
C ARG A 95 -7.12 -7.42 -20.46
N GLU A 96 -6.81 -8.12 -21.55
CA GLU A 96 -7.60 -9.25 -22.01
C GLU A 96 -7.50 -10.44 -21.04
N ILE A 97 -6.28 -10.71 -20.55
CA ILE A 97 -5.99 -11.76 -19.57
C ILE A 97 -6.71 -11.46 -18.25
N ASP A 98 -6.60 -10.23 -17.73
CA ASP A 98 -7.26 -9.84 -16.49
C ASP A 98 -8.79 -9.93 -16.63
N GLN A 99 -9.34 -9.48 -17.77
CA GLN A 99 -10.79 -9.59 -18.04
C GLN A 99 -11.25 -11.04 -18.16
N ALA A 100 -10.49 -11.91 -18.83
CA ALA A 100 -10.81 -13.33 -18.93
C ALA A 100 -10.90 -13.99 -17.55
N MET A 101 -10.01 -13.64 -16.61
CA MET A 101 -10.07 -14.14 -15.23
C MET A 101 -11.26 -13.59 -14.45
N ILE A 102 -11.61 -12.32 -14.63
CA ILE A 102 -12.80 -11.70 -14.02
C ILE A 102 -14.09 -12.39 -14.52
N ASP A 103 -14.20 -12.60 -15.83
CA ASP A 103 -15.35 -13.28 -16.44
C ASP A 103 -15.44 -14.75 -15.99
N LEU A 104 -14.32 -15.43 -15.83
CA LEU A 104 -14.24 -16.80 -15.34
C LEU A 104 -14.68 -16.94 -13.87
N ASP A 105 -14.36 -15.94 -13.05
CA ASP A 105 -14.87 -15.83 -11.68
C ASP A 105 -16.38 -15.54 -11.68
N GLY A 106 -16.81 -14.52 -12.38
CA GLY A 106 -18.19 -14.13 -12.57
C GLY A 106 -18.91 -13.60 -11.32
N THR A 107 -18.16 -13.25 -10.26
CA THR A 107 -18.68 -12.61 -9.04
C THR A 107 -18.15 -11.19 -8.90
N ASP A 108 -18.92 -10.31 -8.25
CA ASP A 108 -18.53 -8.89 -8.10
C ASP A 108 -17.25 -8.68 -7.28
N ASN A 109 -16.94 -9.63 -6.38
CA ASN A 109 -15.83 -9.52 -5.44
C ASN A 109 -14.77 -10.62 -5.61
N LYS A 110 -14.72 -11.31 -6.76
CA LYS A 110 -13.79 -12.42 -7.04
C LYS A 110 -13.87 -13.59 -6.03
N GLY A 111 -15.07 -13.80 -5.50
CA GLY A 111 -15.30 -14.77 -4.41
C GLY A 111 -15.26 -16.25 -4.84
N LYS A 112 -15.39 -16.56 -6.13
CA LYS A 112 -15.40 -17.95 -6.64
C LYS A 112 -13.98 -18.49 -6.81
N LEU A 113 -13.08 -17.74 -7.46
CA LEU A 113 -11.71 -18.15 -7.71
C LEU A 113 -10.76 -17.66 -6.62
N GLY A 114 -11.06 -16.52 -6.03
CA GLY A 114 -10.24 -15.80 -5.06
C GLY A 114 -9.41 -14.68 -5.70
N ALA A 115 -9.49 -13.48 -5.14
CA ALA A 115 -8.68 -12.36 -5.60
C ALA A 115 -7.18 -12.65 -5.50
N ASN A 116 -6.74 -13.44 -4.52
CA ASN A 116 -5.36 -13.89 -4.38
C ASN A 116 -4.91 -14.80 -5.53
N ALA A 117 -5.78 -15.70 -6.01
CA ALA A 117 -5.50 -16.52 -7.20
C ALA A 117 -5.37 -15.66 -8.46
N ILE A 118 -6.34 -14.78 -8.69
CA ILE A 118 -6.40 -13.90 -9.88
C ILE A 118 -5.21 -12.93 -9.90
N LEU A 119 -4.93 -12.24 -8.77
CA LEU A 119 -3.84 -11.28 -8.66
C LEU A 119 -2.47 -11.94 -8.90
N GLY A 120 -2.25 -13.13 -8.33
CA GLY A 120 -1.00 -13.86 -8.52
C GLY A 120 -0.70 -14.08 -10.00
N VAL A 121 -1.70 -14.49 -10.77
CA VAL A 121 -1.56 -14.68 -12.24
C VAL A 121 -1.37 -13.33 -12.94
N SER A 122 -2.19 -12.33 -12.65
CA SER A 122 -2.13 -11.00 -13.26
C SER A 122 -0.73 -10.37 -13.14
N LEU A 123 -0.14 -10.39 -11.94
CA LEU A 123 1.20 -9.84 -11.71
C LEU A 123 2.32 -10.70 -12.32
N ALA A 124 2.20 -12.03 -12.27
CA ALA A 124 3.18 -12.92 -12.87
C ALA A 124 3.22 -12.80 -14.40
N VAL A 125 2.07 -12.59 -15.04
CA VAL A 125 1.97 -12.31 -16.50
C VAL A 125 2.68 -11.01 -16.85
N ALA A 126 2.42 -9.91 -16.11
CA ALA A 126 3.09 -8.64 -16.34
C ALA A 126 4.63 -8.75 -16.23
N LYS A 127 5.12 -9.50 -15.25
CA LYS A 127 6.56 -9.77 -15.08
C LYS A 127 7.12 -10.64 -16.22
N CYS A 128 6.38 -11.64 -16.67
CA CYS A 128 6.76 -12.47 -17.82
C CYS A 128 6.84 -11.63 -19.10
N ALA A 129 5.88 -10.74 -19.33
CA ALA A 129 5.88 -9.83 -20.45
C ALA A 129 7.08 -8.86 -20.43
N ALA A 130 7.38 -8.30 -19.25
CA ALA A 130 8.57 -7.46 -19.07
C ALA A 130 9.87 -8.22 -19.38
N ASP A 131 10.01 -9.45 -18.88
CA ASP A 131 11.16 -10.31 -19.12
C ASP A 131 11.30 -10.68 -20.61
N SER A 132 10.18 -10.96 -21.29
CA SER A 132 10.17 -11.24 -22.74
C SER A 132 10.71 -10.08 -23.57
N LEU A 133 10.51 -8.84 -23.12
CA LEU A 133 11.05 -7.63 -23.75
C LEU A 133 12.45 -7.25 -23.26
N GLY A 134 12.99 -7.95 -22.25
CA GLY A 134 14.24 -7.57 -21.59
C GLY A 134 14.15 -6.21 -20.91
N MET A 135 12.97 -5.84 -20.41
CA MET A 135 12.68 -4.55 -19.77
C MET A 135 12.43 -4.72 -18.27
N PRO A 136 12.83 -3.77 -17.42
CA PRO A 136 12.39 -3.75 -16.03
C PRO A 136 10.88 -3.50 -15.96
N LEU A 137 10.23 -4.07 -14.94
CA LEU A 137 8.77 -4.06 -14.80
C LEU A 137 8.18 -2.64 -14.79
N TYR A 138 8.79 -1.71 -14.05
CA TYR A 138 8.30 -0.32 -14.01
C TYR A 138 8.27 0.35 -15.40
N ARG A 139 9.25 0.03 -16.25
CA ARG A 139 9.32 0.58 -17.62
C ARG A 139 8.34 -0.10 -18.56
N TYR A 140 8.14 -1.41 -18.41
CA TYR A 140 7.12 -2.14 -19.15
C TYR A 140 5.72 -1.59 -18.91
N ILE A 141 5.36 -1.37 -17.63
CA ILE A 141 4.03 -0.86 -17.25
C ILE A 141 3.89 0.63 -17.58
N GLY A 142 4.89 1.46 -17.25
CA GLY A 142 4.79 2.92 -17.31
C GLY A 142 5.35 3.57 -18.57
N GLY A 143 6.06 2.80 -19.40
CA GLY A 143 6.66 3.29 -20.64
C GLY A 143 7.77 4.31 -20.41
N ALA A 144 7.98 5.18 -21.40
CA ALA A 144 9.07 6.16 -21.39
C ALA A 144 8.89 7.27 -20.33
N ASN A 145 7.68 7.47 -19.83
CA ASN A 145 7.39 8.53 -18.84
C ASN A 145 7.56 8.08 -17.37
N ALA A 146 7.87 6.82 -17.11
CA ALA A 146 8.11 6.31 -15.76
C ALA A 146 9.48 6.77 -15.23
N HIS A 147 9.49 7.79 -14.34
CA HIS A 147 10.73 8.40 -13.85
C HIS A 147 10.61 9.03 -12.45
N VAL A 148 9.40 9.14 -11.89
CA VAL A 148 9.20 9.70 -10.55
C VAL A 148 9.41 8.60 -9.50
N ILE A 149 10.42 8.78 -8.65
CA ILE A 149 10.64 7.92 -7.49
C ILE A 149 9.77 8.42 -6.35
N PRO A 150 8.92 7.55 -5.76
CA PRO A 150 7.91 7.98 -4.80
C PRO A 150 8.52 8.42 -3.46
N THR A 151 7.89 9.39 -2.81
CA THR A 151 8.17 9.78 -1.44
C THR A 151 7.70 8.67 -0.50
N PRO A 152 8.58 8.11 0.36
CA PRO A 152 8.18 7.05 1.28
C PRO A 152 7.42 7.60 2.47
N MET A 153 6.30 6.94 2.82
CA MET A 153 5.61 7.06 4.10
C MET A 153 6.10 5.91 4.98
N MET A 154 7.05 6.20 5.88
CA MET A 154 7.74 5.18 6.66
C MET A 154 7.09 5.04 8.04
N ASN A 155 6.40 3.93 8.28
CA ASN A 155 5.74 3.65 9.56
C ASN A 155 6.77 3.31 10.64
N ILE A 156 7.02 4.21 11.59
CA ILE A 156 8.05 4.05 12.64
C ILE A 156 7.51 3.80 14.05
N ILE A 157 6.22 4.10 14.31
CA ILE A 157 5.48 3.66 15.51
C ILE A 157 4.18 2.99 15.09
N ASN A 158 3.95 1.78 15.60
CA ASN A 158 2.75 0.99 15.40
C ASN A 158 1.84 1.06 16.63
N GLY A 159 0.54 1.12 16.39
CA GLY A 159 -0.52 0.98 17.39
C GLY A 159 -1.70 0.19 16.82
N GLY A 160 -2.89 0.35 17.40
CA GLY A 160 -4.12 -0.28 16.93
C GLY A 160 -3.97 -1.77 16.67
N ALA A 161 -4.49 -2.25 15.55
CA ALA A 161 -4.41 -3.67 15.15
C ALA A 161 -2.99 -4.14 14.75
N HIS A 162 -2.03 -3.21 14.55
CA HIS A 162 -0.66 -3.54 14.12
C HIS A 162 0.31 -3.77 15.27
N ALA A 163 -0.11 -3.58 16.54
CA ALA A 163 0.74 -3.76 17.72
C ALA A 163 -0.07 -4.17 18.96
N ASP A 164 0.54 -4.99 19.81
CA ASP A 164 -0.01 -5.31 21.13
C ASP A 164 0.45 -4.25 22.15
N ASN A 165 -0.17 -3.06 22.06
CA ASN A 165 0.08 -1.92 22.94
C ASN A 165 -1.21 -1.12 23.19
N ASN A 166 -1.10 0.05 23.84
CA ASN A 166 -2.24 0.87 24.23
C ASN A 166 -2.46 2.11 23.34
N ILE A 167 -1.84 2.18 22.18
CA ILE A 167 -2.03 3.30 21.24
C ILE A 167 -3.21 2.98 20.33
N ASP A 168 -4.18 3.91 20.22
CA ASP A 168 -5.39 3.66 19.41
C ASP A 168 -5.17 3.85 17.91
N PHE A 169 -4.40 4.87 17.48
CA PHE A 169 -4.08 5.09 16.08
C PHE A 169 -3.09 4.04 15.59
N GLN A 170 -3.34 3.52 14.39
CA GLN A 170 -2.66 2.33 13.89
C GLN A 170 -1.21 2.59 13.49
N GLU A 171 -0.91 3.76 12.86
CA GLU A 171 0.43 4.06 12.37
C GLU A 171 0.80 5.53 12.53
N PHE A 172 2.06 5.75 12.91
CA PHE A 172 2.70 7.07 12.90
C PHE A 172 3.91 7.00 11.97
N MET A 173 3.82 7.77 10.89
CA MET A 173 4.77 7.71 9.78
C MET A 173 5.56 8.99 9.65
N ILE A 174 6.80 8.85 9.16
CA ILE A 174 7.65 9.96 8.72
C ILE A 174 7.74 10.01 7.20
N MET A 175 7.84 11.22 6.66
CA MET A 175 8.00 11.48 5.24
C MET A 175 9.18 12.44 5.02
N PRO A 176 10.34 11.97 4.54
CA PRO A 176 11.49 12.82 4.20
C PRO A 176 11.22 13.61 2.92
N VAL A 177 10.61 14.78 3.04
CA VAL A 177 10.11 15.56 1.90
C VAL A 177 11.13 16.51 1.27
N SER A 178 12.22 16.85 1.99
CA SER A 178 13.25 17.78 1.49
C SER A 178 14.46 17.09 0.87
N ALA A 179 14.50 15.76 0.88
CA ALA A 179 15.62 15.02 0.35
C ALA A 179 15.82 15.29 -1.16
N PRO A 180 17.04 15.46 -1.64
CA PRO A 180 17.31 15.71 -3.07
C PRO A 180 17.18 14.45 -3.94
N THR A 181 17.23 13.27 -3.34
CA THR A 181 17.14 11.96 -4.01
C THR A 181 16.43 10.95 -3.10
N PHE A 182 15.96 9.86 -3.65
CA PHE A 182 15.37 8.78 -2.86
C PHE A 182 16.40 8.14 -1.92
N LYS A 183 17.64 7.96 -2.38
CA LYS A 183 18.75 7.45 -1.55
C LYS A 183 18.93 8.28 -0.29
N GLU A 184 18.92 9.62 -0.40
CA GLU A 184 19.01 10.50 0.75
C GLU A 184 17.76 10.44 1.63
N ALA A 185 16.57 10.31 1.04
CA ALA A 185 15.33 10.14 1.78
C ALA A 185 15.36 8.86 2.66
N ILE A 186 15.84 7.75 2.12
CA ILE A 186 15.99 6.50 2.87
C ILE A 186 17.04 6.63 3.97
N ARG A 187 18.15 7.33 3.73
CA ARG A 187 19.16 7.63 4.76
C ARG A 187 18.54 8.43 5.91
N MET A 188 17.82 9.52 5.60
CA MET A 188 17.13 10.33 6.60
C MET A 188 16.14 9.49 7.42
N GLY A 189 15.32 8.68 6.76
CA GLY A 189 14.36 7.80 7.41
C GLY A 189 15.01 6.78 8.35
N ALA A 190 16.10 6.14 7.92
CA ALA A 190 16.87 5.19 8.73
C ALA A 190 17.52 5.87 9.95
N GLU A 191 18.08 7.07 9.78
CA GLU A 191 18.67 7.82 10.88
C GLU A 191 17.62 8.24 11.92
N VAL A 192 16.41 8.68 11.47
CA VAL A 192 15.30 8.97 12.39
C VAL A 192 14.85 7.70 13.11
N PHE A 193 14.70 6.57 12.40
CA PHE A 193 14.33 5.29 12.98
C PHE A 193 15.30 4.85 14.08
N HIS A 194 16.60 4.94 13.86
CA HIS A 194 17.60 4.58 14.87
C HIS A 194 17.63 5.55 16.05
N ASN A 195 17.42 6.85 15.82
CA ASN A 195 17.28 7.83 16.90
C ASN A 195 15.99 7.61 17.70
N LEU A 196 14.88 7.21 17.05
CA LEU A 196 13.66 6.83 17.76
C LEU A 196 13.89 5.65 18.70
N LYS A 197 14.65 4.63 18.26
CA LYS A 197 15.04 3.51 19.12
C LYS A 197 15.77 4.01 20.38
N ALA A 198 16.71 4.94 20.21
CA ALA A 198 17.44 5.53 21.34
C ALA A 198 16.52 6.34 22.27
N VAL A 199 15.60 7.17 21.71
CA VAL A 199 14.62 7.93 22.49
C VAL A 199 13.75 7.00 23.33
N LEU A 200 13.21 5.93 22.72
CA LEU A 200 12.36 4.95 23.42
C LEU A 200 13.16 4.23 24.53
N HIS A 201 14.40 3.81 24.25
CA HIS A 201 15.28 3.18 25.24
C HIS A 201 15.57 4.10 26.42
N ASP A 202 15.90 5.38 26.17
CA ASP A 202 16.20 6.37 27.19
C ASP A 202 14.99 6.64 28.11
N LYS A 203 13.76 6.48 27.55
CA LYS A 203 12.49 6.56 28.29
C LYS A 203 12.11 5.25 29.01
N GLY A 204 12.91 4.18 28.87
CA GLY A 204 12.63 2.86 29.45
C GLY A 204 11.48 2.13 28.75
N LEU A 205 11.18 2.49 27.50
CA LEU A 205 10.08 1.92 26.70
C LEU A 205 10.56 0.74 25.83
N ASN A 206 9.62 -0.12 25.45
CA ASN A 206 9.88 -1.27 24.60
C ASN A 206 10.32 -0.83 23.19
N THR A 207 11.33 -1.50 22.64
CA THR A 207 11.86 -1.30 21.29
C THR A 207 11.67 -2.53 20.39
N ALA A 208 10.77 -3.44 20.75
CA ALA A 208 10.29 -4.48 19.84
C ALA A 208 9.49 -3.84 18.71
N VAL A 209 9.50 -4.49 17.54
CA VAL A 209 8.81 -4.00 16.34
C VAL A 209 7.53 -4.77 16.08
N GLY A 210 6.53 -4.07 15.56
CA GLY A 210 5.28 -4.64 15.07
C GLY A 210 5.39 -5.27 13.68
N ASP A 211 4.26 -5.64 13.11
CA ASP A 211 4.17 -6.35 11.83
C ASP A 211 4.81 -5.57 10.66
N GLU A 212 4.78 -4.25 10.71
CA GLU A 212 5.31 -3.38 9.66
C GLU A 212 6.71 -2.83 9.94
N GLY A 213 7.37 -3.32 10.99
CA GLY A 213 8.74 -2.98 11.33
C GLY A 213 8.92 -1.69 12.14
N GLY A 214 7.86 -0.94 12.43
CA GLY A 214 7.86 0.18 13.38
C GLY A 214 7.88 -0.31 14.83
N PHE A 215 8.34 0.53 15.77
CA PHE A 215 8.34 0.20 17.20
C PHE A 215 6.91 0.16 17.76
N ALA A 216 6.70 -0.64 18.80
CA ALA A 216 5.41 -0.83 19.44
C ALA A 216 5.46 -0.51 20.96
N PRO A 217 5.81 0.72 21.36
CA PRO A 217 5.87 1.10 22.77
C PRO A 217 4.47 1.29 23.35
N ASN A 218 4.33 1.18 24.67
CA ASN A 218 3.18 1.73 25.39
C ASN A 218 3.42 3.23 25.64
N LEU A 219 2.50 4.07 25.18
CA LEU A 219 2.54 5.52 25.37
C LEU A 219 1.22 5.98 26.02
N LYS A 220 1.20 7.20 26.58
CA LYS A 220 0.03 7.69 27.33
C LYS A 220 -1.12 8.13 26.44
N SER A 221 -0.81 8.49 25.18
CA SER A 221 -1.79 9.00 24.22
C SER A 221 -1.24 8.93 22.78
N ASN A 222 -2.12 9.08 21.79
CA ASN A 222 -1.74 9.24 20.39
C ASN A 222 -0.88 10.50 20.18
N GLU A 223 -1.14 11.57 20.94
CA GLU A 223 -0.34 12.80 20.87
C GLU A 223 1.09 12.58 21.40
N GLU A 224 1.29 11.76 22.44
CA GLU A 224 2.64 11.42 22.92
C GLU A 224 3.44 10.63 21.86
N ALA A 225 2.77 9.82 21.04
CA ALA A 225 3.41 9.16 19.91
C ALA A 225 3.95 10.17 18.89
N ILE A 226 3.14 11.17 18.52
CA ILE A 226 3.55 12.28 17.63
C ILE A 226 4.76 13.02 18.22
N GLN A 227 4.71 13.40 19.49
CA GLN A 227 5.80 14.10 20.19
C GLN A 227 7.08 13.27 20.22
N THR A 228 6.97 11.97 20.45
CA THR A 228 8.12 11.06 20.47
C THR A 228 8.77 10.93 19.10
N VAL A 229 7.97 10.92 18.01
CA VAL A 229 8.50 10.95 16.63
C VAL A 229 9.20 12.28 16.35
N ILE A 230 8.64 13.42 16.77
CA ILE A 230 9.28 14.74 16.61
C ILE A 230 10.63 14.80 17.34
N GLU A 231 10.68 14.32 18.59
CA GLU A 231 11.95 14.24 19.35
C GLU A 231 13.01 13.40 18.60
N ALA A 232 12.61 12.31 17.98
CA ALA A 232 13.51 11.47 17.19
C ALA A 232 14.01 12.17 15.91
N ILE A 233 13.16 12.95 15.23
CA ILE A 233 13.52 13.74 14.06
C ILE A 233 14.58 14.80 14.45
N GLU A 234 14.34 15.54 15.54
CA GLU A 234 15.25 16.55 16.06
C GLU A 234 16.58 15.94 16.53
N LYS A 235 16.54 14.81 17.25
CA LYS A 235 17.73 14.06 17.69
C LYS A 235 18.56 13.55 16.52
N ALA A 236 17.92 13.24 15.39
CA ALA A 236 18.59 12.88 14.14
C ALA A 236 19.23 14.08 13.41
N GLY A 237 18.98 15.31 13.87
CA GLY A 237 19.51 16.54 13.29
C GLY A 237 18.66 17.13 12.17
N TYR A 238 17.44 16.67 11.99
CA TYR A 238 16.49 17.16 10.99
C TYR A 238 15.45 18.10 11.60
N LYS A 239 14.86 18.97 10.76
CA LYS A 239 13.84 19.94 11.16
C LYS A 239 12.46 19.39 10.88
N PRO A 240 11.63 19.11 11.93
CA PRO A 240 10.22 18.71 11.74
C PRO A 240 9.48 19.78 10.92
N GLY A 241 8.67 19.32 9.95
CA GLY A 241 7.89 20.19 9.08
C GLY A 241 8.63 20.76 7.87
N VAL A 242 9.97 20.80 7.93
CA VAL A 242 10.83 21.28 6.82
C VAL A 242 11.46 20.08 6.11
N ASP A 243 12.27 19.31 6.83
CA ASP A 243 13.00 18.17 6.27
C ASP A 243 12.14 16.91 6.26
N VAL A 244 11.41 16.69 7.35
CA VAL A 244 10.56 15.54 7.58
C VAL A 244 9.18 16.00 8.02
N LYS A 245 8.15 15.55 7.32
CA LYS A 245 6.74 15.73 7.72
C LYS A 245 6.21 14.43 8.32
N LEU A 246 5.06 14.52 8.98
CA LEU A 246 4.38 13.40 9.61
C LEU A 246 3.16 12.97 8.81
N ALA A 247 2.87 11.68 8.83
CA ALA A 247 1.62 11.12 8.37
C ALA A 247 1.08 10.15 9.43
N MET A 248 -0.23 10.00 9.47
CA MET A 248 -0.92 9.08 10.38
C MET A 248 -1.87 8.18 9.59
N ASP A 249 -1.95 6.92 9.97
CA ASP A 249 -3.07 6.05 9.67
C ASP A 249 -3.85 5.84 10.96
N VAL A 250 -5.07 6.31 10.97
CA VAL A 250 -5.93 6.26 12.16
C VAL A 250 -6.68 4.95 12.23
N ALA A 251 -7.02 4.36 11.08
CA ALA A 251 -7.84 3.15 10.96
C ALA A 251 -9.10 3.24 11.85
N SER A 252 -9.82 4.35 11.75
CA SER A 252 -10.85 4.73 12.71
C SER A 252 -12.06 3.80 12.76
N SER A 253 -12.29 2.99 11.74
CA SER A 253 -13.33 1.95 11.74
C SER A 253 -13.11 0.91 12.84
N GLU A 254 -11.86 0.67 13.28
CA GLU A 254 -11.53 -0.28 14.35
C GLU A 254 -12.07 0.14 15.73
N PHE A 255 -12.26 1.45 15.96
CA PHE A 255 -12.80 1.97 17.20
C PHE A 255 -14.12 2.76 17.02
N TYR A 256 -14.78 2.62 15.85
CA TYR A 256 -16.12 3.15 15.60
C TYR A 256 -17.18 2.19 16.13
N LYS A 257 -18.04 2.67 17.02
CA LYS A 257 -19.12 1.87 17.60
C LYS A 257 -20.33 2.72 17.91
N ASP A 258 -21.50 2.25 17.49
CA ASP A 258 -22.81 2.87 17.79
C ASP A 258 -22.87 4.38 17.43
N GLY A 259 -22.27 4.77 16.30
CA GLY A 259 -22.25 6.15 15.82
C GLY A 259 -21.22 7.05 16.50
N LYS A 260 -20.26 6.49 17.22
CA LYS A 260 -19.21 7.22 17.94
C LYS A 260 -17.84 6.56 17.78
N TYR A 261 -16.81 7.37 17.88
CA TYR A 261 -15.41 6.95 17.91
C TYR A 261 -14.95 6.91 19.36
N VAL A 262 -14.52 5.76 19.84
CA VAL A 262 -14.10 5.55 21.23
C VAL A 262 -12.63 5.17 21.26
N LEU A 263 -11.79 5.94 21.97
CA LEU A 263 -10.35 5.68 22.13
C LEU A 263 -10.09 4.99 23.49
N PRO A 264 -9.98 3.63 23.50
CA PRO A 264 -9.75 2.88 24.74
C PRO A 264 -8.43 3.23 25.42
N GLY A 265 -7.36 3.44 24.64
CA GLY A 265 -6.04 3.81 25.14
C GLY A 265 -5.98 5.19 25.80
N GLU A 266 -6.94 6.06 25.50
CA GLU A 266 -7.10 7.39 26.11
C GLU A 266 -8.25 7.42 27.14
N GLY A 267 -8.49 6.33 27.88
CA GLY A 267 -9.50 6.27 28.94
C GLY A 267 -10.94 6.25 28.42
N ASN A 268 -11.17 5.67 27.25
CA ASN A 268 -12.47 5.63 26.55
C ASN A 268 -13.00 7.02 26.17
N ARG A 269 -12.10 7.94 25.83
CA ARG A 269 -12.48 9.23 25.27
C ARG A 269 -13.33 9.01 24.03
N THR A 270 -14.48 9.67 23.97
CA THR A 270 -15.50 9.43 22.96
C THR A 270 -15.75 10.69 22.13
N PHE A 271 -15.90 10.50 20.80
CA PHE A 271 -16.13 11.58 19.85
C PHE A 271 -17.29 11.26 18.92
N THR A 272 -18.02 12.27 18.51
CA THR A 272 -18.78 12.30 17.26
C THR A 272 -17.82 12.52 16.08
N SER A 273 -18.27 12.30 14.84
CA SER A 273 -17.46 12.57 13.65
C SER A 273 -16.90 14.00 13.63
N LYS A 274 -17.73 14.99 13.96
CA LYS A 274 -17.29 16.40 13.99
C LYS A 274 -16.24 16.68 15.06
N GLU A 275 -16.44 16.16 16.26
CA GLU A 275 -15.48 16.33 17.38
C GLU A 275 -14.14 15.66 17.06
N LEU A 276 -14.15 14.49 16.40
CA LEU A 276 -12.91 13.82 15.98
C LEU A 276 -12.19 14.63 14.90
N VAL A 277 -12.91 15.18 13.93
CA VAL A 277 -12.35 16.09 12.91
C VAL A 277 -11.78 17.37 13.55
N ASP A 278 -12.45 17.93 14.56
CA ASP A 278 -11.95 19.09 15.30
C ASP A 278 -10.66 18.76 16.04
N PHE A 279 -10.58 17.57 16.65
CA PHE A 279 -9.35 17.07 17.28
C PHE A 279 -8.20 16.90 16.27
N TYR A 280 -8.46 16.38 15.08
CA TYR A 280 -7.43 16.36 14.01
C TYR A 280 -7.00 17.77 13.62
N GLY A 281 -7.93 18.72 13.57
CA GLY A 281 -7.61 20.12 13.30
C GLY A 281 -6.62 20.69 14.31
N GLU A 282 -6.83 20.42 15.61
CA GLU A 282 -5.90 20.83 16.68
C GLU A 282 -4.51 20.19 16.52
N LEU A 283 -4.45 18.89 16.17
CA LEU A 283 -3.17 18.20 15.93
C LEU A 283 -2.43 18.79 14.71
N VAL A 284 -3.13 19.06 13.62
CA VAL A 284 -2.57 19.64 12.39
C VAL A 284 -2.04 21.06 12.59
N GLU A 285 -2.71 21.89 13.43
CA GLU A 285 -2.20 23.22 13.76
C GLU A 285 -0.96 23.17 14.68
N LYS A 286 -0.82 22.12 15.48
CA LYS A 286 0.24 21.97 16.47
C LYS A 286 1.46 21.22 15.94
N TYR A 287 1.28 20.30 15.00
CA TYR A 287 2.30 19.38 14.51
C TYR A 287 2.36 19.37 12.97
N PRO A 288 3.52 19.07 12.36
CA PRO A 288 3.71 19.09 10.91
C PRO A 288 3.09 17.88 10.20
N ILE A 289 1.82 17.58 10.48
CA ILE A 289 1.08 16.48 9.87
C ILE A 289 0.63 16.91 8.46
N ILE A 290 1.04 16.14 7.45
CA ILE A 290 0.69 16.41 6.05
C ILE A 290 -0.32 15.41 5.49
N SER A 291 -0.51 14.26 6.14
CA SER A 291 -1.40 13.19 5.66
C SER A 291 -2.11 12.50 6.81
N ILE A 292 -3.40 12.24 6.66
CA ILE A 292 -4.25 11.44 7.56
C ILE A 292 -4.97 10.40 6.70
N GLU A 293 -4.76 9.13 7.01
CA GLU A 293 -5.41 7.99 6.38
C GLU A 293 -6.52 7.48 7.29
N ASP A 294 -7.67 7.13 6.68
CA ASP A 294 -8.86 6.58 7.33
C ASP A 294 -9.23 7.28 8.65
N GLY A 295 -9.27 8.61 8.56
CA GLY A 295 -9.59 9.46 9.71
C GLY A 295 -11.01 9.28 10.26
N LEU A 296 -11.92 8.71 9.46
CA LEU A 296 -13.29 8.37 9.83
C LEU A 296 -13.69 7.01 9.29
N ASP A 297 -14.77 6.43 9.84
CA ASP A 297 -15.31 5.13 9.45
C ASP A 297 -15.60 5.04 7.94
N GLN A 298 -15.42 3.84 7.38
CA GLN A 298 -15.55 3.55 5.95
C GLN A 298 -16.93 3.85 5.34
N ASP A 299 -17.95 4.03 6.17
CA ASP A 299 -19.32 4.36 5.76
C ASP A 299 -19.80 5.73 6.26
N ASP A 300 -18.95 6.50 6.96
CA ASP A 300 -19.28 7.83 7.46
C ASP A 300 -19.09 8.94 6.40
N TRP A 301 -19.81 8.84 5.28
CA TRP A 301 -19.70 9.76 4.15
C TRP A 301 -19.90 11.25 4.52
N GLU A 302 -20.82 11.56 5.43
CA GLU A 302 -21.05 12.93 5.88
C GLU A 302 -19.90 13.45 6.75
N GLY A 303 -19.34 12.61 7.60
CA GLY A 303 -18.14 12.91 8.35
C GLY A 303 -16.93 13.15 7.42
N TRP A 304 -16.71 12.29 6.44
CA TRP A 304 -15.64 12.45 5.45
C TRP A 304 -15.78 13.74 4.64
N LYS A 305 -17.00 14.13 4.29
CA LYS A 305 -17.26 15.40 3.63
C LYS A 305 -16.86 16.57 4.54
N TYR A 306 -17.28 16.56 5.81
CA TYR A 306 -16.90 17.59 6.77
C TYR A 306 -15.39 17.66 7.00
N LEU A 307 -14.73 16.50 7.12
CA LEU A 307 -13.27 16.39 7.22
C LEU A 307 -12.58 17.04 6.03
N THR A 308 -13.07 16.76 4.81
CA THR A 308 -12.50 17.28 3.57
C THR A 308 -12.69 18.79 3.44
N GLU A 309 -13.87 19.30 3.77
CA GLU A 309 -14.16 20.75 3.78
C GLU A 309 -13.26 21.50 4.78
N LYS A 310 -12.97 20.89 5.92
CA LYS A 310 -12.21 21.52 7.00
C LYS A 310 -10.70 21.45 6.80
N LEU A 311 -10.16 20.29 6.40
CA LEU A 311 -8.72 20.02 6.38
C LEU A 311 -8.16 19.73 4.99
N GLY A 312 -8.98 19.39 4.00
CA GLY A 312 -8.52 18.86 2.71
C GLY A 312 -7.66 19.79 1.84
N LYS A 313 -7.60 21.10 2.17
CA LYS A 313 -6.68 22.03 1.52
C LYS A 313 -5.28 22.03 2.13
N LYS A 314 -5.17 21.66 3.40
CA LYS A 314 -3.92 21.68 4.18
C LYS A 314 -3.30 20.30 4.32
N VAL A 315 -4.14 19.25 4.32
CA VAL A 315 -3.76 17.87 4.64
C VAL A 315 -4.26 16.91 3.59
N GLN A 316 -3.43 15.97 3.20
CA GLN A 316 -3.82 14.82 2.39
C GLN A 316 -4.73 13.92 3.22
N LEU A 317 -5.90 13.62 2.70
CA LEU A 317 -6.90 12.75 3.32
C LEU A 317 -7.03 11.48 2.48
N VAL A 318 -6.42 10.42 2.97
CA VAL A 318 -6.29 9.14 2.24
C VAL A 318 -7.44 8.21 2.63
N GLY A 319 -8.19 7.72 1.65
CA GLY A 319 -9.13 6.63 1.86
C GLY A 319 -8.49 5.28 1.56
N ASP A 320 -8.34 4.42 2.58
CA ASP A 320 -7.99 3.02 2.48
C ASP A 320 -9.25 2.16 2.52
N ASP A 321 -9.80 1.85 3.68
CA ASP A 321 -11.06 1.10 3.81
C ASP A 321 -12.24 1.87 3.22
N PHE A 322 -12.14 3.20 3.15
CA PHE A 322 -13.13 4.06 2.52
C PHE A 322 -13.27 3.82 1.01
N PHE A 323 -12.18 3.54 0.29
CA PHE A 323 -12.18 3.31 -1.16
C PHE A 323 -11.83 1.89 -1.61
N VAL A 324 -11.10 1.14 -0.82
CA VAL A 324 -10.64 -0.25 -1.08
C VAL A 324 -10.08 -0.47 -2.49
N THR A 325 -9.34 0.50 -3.02
CA THR A 325 -8.80 0.48 -4.41
C THR A 325 -9.91 0.29 -5.49
N ASN A 326 -11.19 0.51 -5.13
CA ASN A 326 -12.33 0.26 -5.99
C ASN A 326 -12.75 1.53 -6.76
N THR A 327 -12.77 1.44 -8.09
CA THR A 327 -13.09 2.57 -8.97
C THR A 327 -14.51 3.11 -8.76
N ASN A 328 -15.48 2.27 -8.42
CA ASN A 328 -16.86 2.72 -8.17
C ASN A 328 -16.94 3.56 -6.89
N ARG A 329 -16.31 3.10 -5.80
CA ARG A 329 -16.27 3.87 -4.54
C ARG A 329 -15.45 5.15 -4.70
N LEU A 330 -14.34 5.09 -5.44
CA LEU A 330 -13.55 6.29 -5.76
C LEU A 330 -14.36 7.30 -6.58
N GLN A 331 -15.08 6.86 -7.59
CA GLN A 331 -15.96 7.72 -8.40
C GLN A 331 -17.04 8.40 -7.55
N GLU A 332 -17.64 7.67 -6.61
CA GLU A 332 -18.59 8.23 -5.66
C GLU A 332 -17.93 9.30 -4.77
N GLY A 333 -16.73 9.02 -4.24
CA GLY A 333 -15.97 9.99 -3.44
C GLY A 333 -15.62 11.26 -4.20
N ILE A 334 -15.19 11.14 -5.45
CA ILE A 334 -14.91 12.27 -6.34
C ILE A 334 -16.18 13.09 -6.57
N ALA A 335 -17.31 12.44 -6.86
CA ALA A 335 -18.58 13.12 -7.09
C ALA A 335 -19.08 13.86 -5.85
N LYS A 336 -18.89 13.27 -4.67
CA LYS A 336 -19.27 13.86 -3.35
C LYS A 336 -18.22 14.84 -2.81
N LYS A 337 -17.05 14.95 -3.43
CA LYS A 337 -15.90 15.75 -2.99
C LYS A 337 -15.44 15.36 -1.58
N THR A 338 -15.28 14.07 -1.35
CA THR A 338 -14.83 13.48 -0.09
C THR A 338 -13.45 12.88 -0.26
N ALA A 339 -12.56 13.07 0.72
CA ALA A 339 -11.13 12.77 0.62
C ALA A 339 -10.42 13.59 -0.47
N ASN A 340 -9.13 13.39 -0.68
CA ASN A 340 -8.32 13.97 -1.75
C ASN A 340 -7.15 13.06 -2.15
N SER A 341 -7.17 11.81 -1.66
CA SER A 341 -6.18 10.78 -1.93
C SER A 341 -6.79 9.39 -1.77
N ILE A 342 -6.25 8.41 -2.47
CA ILE A 342 -6.61 7.00 -2.34
C ILE A 342 -5.38 6.17 -1.99
N LEU A 343 -5.54 5.20 -1.07
CA LEU A 343 -4.56 4.15 -0.87
C LEU A 343 -4.77 3.05 -1.92
N ILE A 344 -3.70 2.57 -2.51
CA ILE A 344 -3.72 1.57 -3.58
C ILE A 344 -3.09 0.28 -3.05
N LYS A 345 -3.92 -0.71 -2.81
CA LYS A 345 -3.54 -2.07 -2.42
C LYS A 345 -3.95 -3.04 -3.52
N VAL A 346 -2.99 -3.61 -4.22
CA VAL A 346 -3.25 -4.46 -5.40
C VAL A 346 -4.20 -5.63 -5.12
N ASN A 347 -4.16 -6.18 -3.91
CA ASN A 347 -4.99 -7.33 -3.53
C ASN A 347 -6.41 -6.94 -3.08
N GLN A 348 -6.70 -5.67 -2.78
CA GLN A 348 -8.05 -5.20 -2.48
C GLN A 348 -8.97 -5.26 -3.69
N ILE A 349 -8.41 -5.15 -4.90
CA ILE A 349 -9.15 -5.19 -6.16
C ILE A 349 -8.85 -6.46 -6.98
N GLY A 350 -7.61 -6.94 -7.00
CA GLY A 350 -7.22 -8.28 -7.45
C GLY A 350 -6.73 -8.42 -8.88
N THR A 351 -6.54 -7.32 -9.65
CA THR A 351 -5.82 -7.33 -10.93
C THR A 351 -4.94 -6.11 -11.09
N LEU A 352 -3.89 -6.21 -11.91
CA LEU A 352 -3.05 -5.07 -12.29
C LEU A 352 -3.86 -4.04 -13.10
N THR A 353 -4.71 -4.50 -14.02
CA THR A 353 -5.56 -3.61 -14.84
C THR A 353 -6.43 -2.71 -13.99
N GLU A 354 -7.21 -3.27 -13.06
CA GLU A 354 -8.09 -2.49 -12.17
C GLU A 354 -7.29 -1.57 -11.24
N THR A 355 -6.12 -2.03 -10.77
CA THR A 355 -5.20 -1.20 -9.98
C THR A 355 -4.74 0.04 -10.74
N LEU A 356 -4.31 -0.12 -11.99
CA LEU A 356 -3.88 1.00 -12.85
C LEU A 356 -5.04 1.95 -13.17
N GLU A 357 -6.25 1.42 -13.34
CA GLU A 357 -7.46 2.22 -13.56
C GLU A 357 -7.81 3.07 -12.35
N ALA A 358 -7.71 2.53 -11.13
CA ALA A 358 -7.93 3.28 -9.90
C ALA A 358 -6.92 4.43 -9.73
N ILE A 359 -5.62 4.16 -9.96
CA ILE A 359 -4.57 5.19 -9.93
C ILE A 359 -4.85 6.29 -10.96
N GLN A 360 -5.15 5.91 -12.20
CA GLN A 360 -5.42 6.87 -13.28
C GLN A 360 -6.66 7.72 -12.98
N MET A 361 -7.72 7.12 -12.44
CA MET A 361 -8.95 7.83 -12.07
C MET A 361 -8.66 8.87 -10.99
N ALA A 362 -7.91 8.51 -9.94
CA ALA A 362 -7.50 9.41 -8.88
C ALA A 362 -6.73 10.61 -9.43
N GLN A 363 -5.66 10.37 -10.21
CA GLN A 363 -4.82 11.40 -10.78
C GLN A 363 -5.59 12.37 -11.69
N LYS A 364 -6.52 11.85 -12.52
CA LYS A 364 -7.39 12.68 -13.38
C LYS A 364 -8.35 13.58 -12.60
N ALA A 365 -8.68 13.19 -11.38
CA ALA A 365 -9.55 13.96 -10.48
C ALA A 365 -8.77 14.90 -9.53
N ASN A 366 -7.47 15.04 -9.72
CA ASN A 366 -6.56 15.78 -8.82
C ASN A 366 -6.50 15.17 -7.40
N TYR A 367 -6.73 13.86 -7.28
CA TYR A 367 -6.44 13.08 -6.08
C TYR A 367 -5.04 12.49 -6.20
N THR A 368 -4.31 12.40 -5.11
CA THR A 368 -3.09 11.61 -5.06
C THR A 368 -3.40 10.12 -4.93
N ALA A 369 -2.44 9.29 -5.33
CA ALA A 369 -2.50 7.85 -5.12
C ALA A 369 -1.26 7.43 -4.32
N VAL A 370 -1.46 6.74 -3.20
CA VAL A 370 -0.40 6.19 -2.38
C VAL A 370 -0.34 4.69 -2.62
N VAL A 371 0.70 4.20 -3.29
CA VAL A 371 0.87 2.75 -3.50
C VAL A 371 1.31 2.10 -2.21
N SER A 372 0.60 1.07 -1.78
CA SER A 372 0.73 0.52 -0.43
C SER A 372 0.99 -0.97 -0.40
N HIS A 373 1.74 -1.39 0.61
CA HIS A 373 1.87 -2.76 1.08
C HIS A 373 0.62 -3.24 1.82
N ARG A 374 0.70 -4.46 2.36
CA ARG A 374 -0.22 -4.99 3.38
C ARG A 374 0.55 -5.37 4.65
N SER A 375 -0.18 -5.64 5.75
CA SER A 375 0.43 -6.11 7.00
C SER A 375 1.12 -7.47 6.85
N GLY A 376 0.56 -8.39 6.07
CA GLY A 376 1.23 -9.62 5.64
C GLY A 376 1.89 -9.46 4.28
N GLU A 377 3.20 -9.25 4.28
CA GLU A 377 4.01 -9.04 3.07
C GLU A 377 4.92 -10.22 2.77
N THR A 378 5.59 -10.13 1.63
CA THR A 378 6.58 -11.10 1.17
C THR A 378 7.81 -10.37 0.63
N GLU A 379 8.79 -11.10 0.09
CA GLU A 379 9.92 -10.50 -0.64
C GLU A 379 9.53 -9.88 -2.00
N ASP A 380 8.30 -10.04 -2.47
CA ASP A 380 7.83 -9.47 -3.74
C ASP A 380 7.89 -7.94 -3.71
N THR A 381 8.42 -7.34 -4.77
CA THR A 381 8.68 -5.90 -4.87
C THR A 381 7.80 -5.17 -5.89
N THR A 382 6.79 -5.84 -6.43
CA THR A 382 5.96 -5.33 -7.54
C THR A 382 5.38 -3.95 -7.26
N ILE A 383 4.99 -3.65 -6.02
CA ILE A 383 4.42 -2.35 -5.67
C ILE A 383 5.41 -1.19 -5.83
N ALA A 384 6.71 -1.44 -5.69
CA ALA A 384 7.74 -0.43 -5.95
C ALA A 384 7.79 -0.08 -7.45
N ASP A 385 7.74 -1.11 -8.32
CA ASP A 385 7.69 -0.93 -9.77
C ASP A 385 6.39 -0.22 -10.20
N ILE A 386 5.23 -0.57 -9.63
CA ILE A 386 3.94 0.09 -9.91
C ILE A 386 3.98 1.58 -9.53
N ALA A 387 4.55 1.91 -8.37
CA ALA A 387 4.62 3.30 -7.91
C ALA A 387 5.43 4.18 -8.88
N VAL A 388 6.56 3.68 -9.40
CA VAL A 388 7.36 4.40 -10.40
C VAL A 388 6.68 4.39 -11.77
N ALA A 389 6.13 3.25 -12.19
CA ALA A 389 5.46 3.10 -13.49
C ALA A 389 4.32 4.11 -13.68
N THR A 390 3.58 4.39 -12.63
CA THR A 390 2.42 5.28 -12.65
C THR A 390 2.74 6.73 -12.25
N ASN A 391 4.01 7.01 -11.90
CA ASN A 391 4.42 8.28 -11.28
C ASN A 391 3.48 8.65 -10.11
N ALA A 392 3.11 7.68 -9.29
CA ALA A 392 2.16 7.87 -8.18
C ALA A 392 2.66 8.91 -7.16
N GLY A 393 3.96 9.09 -7.07
CA GLY A 393 4.62 10.09 -6.23
C GLY A 393 4.75 9.70 -4.77
N GLN A 394 4.00 8.69 -4.28
CA GLN A 394 4.03 8.26 -2.88
C GLN A 394 3.97 6.73 -2.76
N ILE A 395 4.65 6.19 -1.75
CA ILE A 395 4.60 4.76 -1.39
C ILE A 395 4.53 4.59 0.12
N LYS A 396 3.64 3.73 0.60
CA LYS A 396 3.50 3.31 1.99
C LYS A 396 3.89 1.83 2.07
N THR A 397 5.09 1.53 2.60
CA THR A 397 5.59 0.15 2.60
C THR A 397 6.34 -0.22 3.89
N GLY A 398 5.87 0.32 5.02
CA GLY A 398 6.36 0.01 6.36
C GLY A 398 7.62 0.78 6.75
N SER A 399 8.33 0.27 7.74
CA SER A 399 9.47 0.93 8.38
C SER A 399 10.81 0.63 7.70
N ALA A 400 11.88 1.20 8.24
CA ALA A 400 13.27 0.90 7.87
C ALA A 400 13.80 -0.41 8.50
N SER A 401 12.92 -1.35 8.79
CA SER A 401 13.26 -2.67 9.34
C SER A 401 12.33 -3.75 8.80
N ARG A 402 12.70 -5.02 8.94
CA ARG A 402 12.10 -6.22 8.34
C ARG A 402 12.30 -6.29 6.82
N THR A 403 12.83 -7.41 6.34
CA THR A 403 13.23 -7.60 4.94
C THR A 403 12.06 -7.47 3.97
N ASP A 404 10.87 -7.90 4.38
CA ASP A 404 9.63 -7.78 3.60
C ASP A 404 9.26 -6.31 3.28
N ARG A 405 9.68 -5.35 4.13
CA ARG A 405 9.51 -3.90 3.90
C ARG A 405 10.69 -3.33 3.13
N ILE A 406 11.90 -3.61 3.59
CA ILE A 406 13.15 -3.10 3.01
C ILE A 406 13.33 -3.56 1.57
N ALA A 407 12.82 -4.73 1.18
CA ALA A 407 12.87 -5.22 -0.20
C ALA A 407 12.31 -4.21 -1.20
N LYS A 408 11.20 -3.53 -0.88
CA LYS A 408 10.57 -2.51 -1.72
C LYS A 408 11.43 -1.25 -1.81
N TYR A 409 11.99 -0.79 -0.69
CA TYR A 409 12.93 0.34 -0.67
C TYR A 409 14.20 0.04 -1.46
N ASN A 410 14.75 -1.16 -1.31
CA ASN A 410 15.92 -1.59 -2.09
C ASN A 410 15.61 -1.66 -3.59
N GLN A 411 14.40 -2.05 -3.98
CA GLN A 411 13.97 -2.03 -5.37
C GLN A 411 13.90 -0.60 -5.92
N LEU A 412 13.36 0.34 -5.15
CA LEU A 412 13.33 1.76 -5.54
C LEU A 412 14.74 2.35 -5.68
N LEU A 413 15.69 1.96 -4.81
CA LEU A 413 17.10 2.36 -4.95
C LEU A 413 17.72 1.84 -6.26
N ARG A 414 17.43 0.59 -6.66
CA ARG A 414 17.87 0.04 -7.95
C ARG A 414 17.26 0.78 -9.14
N ILE A 415 15.97 1.11 -9.06
CA ILE A 415 15.28 1.87 -10.09
C ILE A 415 15.87 3.30 -10.18
N GLU A 416 16.17 3.94 -9.06
CA GLU A 416 16.81 5.26 -9.04
C GLU A 416 18.18 5.21 -9.72
N ASP A 417 19.01 4.19 -9.40
CA ASP A 417 20.32 4.00 -10.04
C ASP A 417 20.20 3.76 -11.55
N GLU A 418 19.21 2.98 -11.98
CA GLU A 418 18.96 2.69 -13.41
C GLU A 418 18.50 3.94 -14.17
N LEU A 419 17.63 4.74 -13.59
CA LEU A 419 17.16 6.03 -14.18
C LEU A 419 18.27 7.07 -14.17
N GLY A 420 19.20 7.02 -13.22
CA GLY A 420 20.31 7.95 -13.09
C GLY A 420 19.84 9.40 -13.01
N LYS A 421 20.36 10.26 -13.92
CA LYS A 421 20.02 11.69 -13.94
C LYS A 421 18.57 11.99 -14.39
N GLN A 422 17.84 10.99 -14.85
CA GLN A 422 16.43 11.14 -15.26
C GLN A 422 15.47 10.88 -14.10
N SER A 423 15.96 10.32 -12.98
CA SER A 423 15.14 10.11 -11.78
C SER A 423 14.73 11.46 -11.18
N LEU A 424 13.47 11.57 -10.81
CA LEU A 424 12.91 12.70 -10.08
C LEU A 424 12.37 12.17 -8.74
N TYR A 425 12.93 12.61 -7.64
CA TYR A 425 12.36 12.30 -6.32
C TYR A 425 11.14 13.19 -6.07
N GLY A 426 10.00 12.57 -5.70
CA GLY A 426 8.74 13.29 -5.53
C GLY A 426 8.77 14.35 -4.43
N GLY A 427 9.27 14.00 -3.24
CA GLY A 427 9.37 14.94 -2.12
C GLY A 427 8.05 15.64 -1.82
N VAL A 428 8.11 16.92 -1.48
CA VAL A 428 6.92 17.73 -1.19
C VAL A 428 6.00 17.93 -2.39
N ASP A 429 6.53 17.86 -3.62
CA ASP A 429 5.73 18.00 -4.84
C ASP A 429 4.79 16.83 -5.12
N SER A 430 4.94 15.72 -4.38
CA SER A 430 3.99 14.60 -4.38
C SER A 430 2.62 14.96 -3.82
N PHE A 431 2.49 16.09 -3.14
CA PHE A 431 1.25 16.59 -2.54
C PHE A 431 0.62 17.71 -3.39
N TYR A 432 0.51 17.48 -4.69
CA TYR A 432 0.08 18.50 -5.69
C TYR A 432 -1.38 18.97 -5.51
N GLN A 433 -2.21 18.22 -4.75
CA GLN A 433 -3.61 18.56 -4.46
C GLN A 433 -3.77 19.54 -3.30
N LEU A 434 -2.72 19.81 -2.51
CA LEU A 434 -2.75 20.72 -1.38
C LEU A 434 -2.46 22.16 -1.80
N ASP A 435 -3.01 23.12 -1.06
CA ASP A 435 -2.66 24.54 -1.23
C ASP A 435 -1.16 24.73 -0.88
N LYS A 436 -0.40 25.43 -1.75
CA LYS A 436 1.04 25.71 -1.58
C LYS A 436 1.29 26.94 -0.74
#